data_f85f54a20fb403c0c07fdaf48f2d936f
#
_entry.id   f85f54a20fb403c0c07fdaf48f2d936f
#
_cell.length_a   1.000
_cell.length_b   1.000
_cell.length_c   1.000
_cell.angle_alpha   90.00
_cell.angle_beta   90.00
_cell.angle_gamma   90.00
#
_symmetry.space_group_name_H-M   'P 1'
#
loop_
_entity.id
_entity.type
_entity.pdbx_description
1 polymer ?
#
loop_
_entity_poly.entity_id
_entity_poly.type
_entity_poly.pdbx_seq_one_letter_code
_entity_poly.pdbx_strand_id
1 'polypeptide(L)'
;KDTMEAIGLGGDEIPAEGLVLNLQLTNFTKQQIGTRAGASETVKSLWAVFYGDNNEYKGKTDCYSTLSQQSDGSYKVKITNVPAGTKNVHLVANASDMTPSEAQDLQSLTAATERAPQLDAPICWGKISIDKLLEANPSVTMLRQCAKISLEIDNSIQSNFTNAGLYVYNMATKAAIAPANYIEPTTDDLAESTDLRTDNPLGGGTATTVAVNETSAGKAMVIIKAKYKKREGYYKVALYKD
;
A
#
# COMPACT_ATOMS: atom_id res chain seq x y z
N LYS A 1 -4.96 -51.69 -16.21
CA LYS A 1 -5.51 -50.51 -16.92
C LYS A 1 -6.31 -49.77 -15.91
N ASP A 2 -5.61 -49.01 -15.04
CA ASP A 2 -6.28 -48.15 -14.07
C ASP A 2 -6.64 -46.87 -14.80
N THR A 3 -7.91 -46.75 -15.07
CA THR A 3 -8.54 -45.47 -15.40
C THR A 3 -8.53 -44.64 -14.13
N MET A 4 -7.64 -43.66 -14.02
CA MET A 4 -7.84 -42.55 -13.11
C MET A 4 -9.12 -41.84 -13.55
N GLU A 5 -10.20 -42.10 -12.85
CA GLU A 5 -11.35 -41.21 -12.87
C GLU A 5 -10.87 -39.85 -12.38
N ALA A 6 -11.02 -38.83 -13.21
CA ALA A 6 -10.90 -37.46 -12.80
C ALA A 6 -11.98 -37.22 -11.75
N ILE A 7 -11.60 -37.30 -10.48
CA ILE A 7 -12.43 -36.83 -9.40
C ILE A 7 -12.62 -35.36 -9.65
N GLY A 8 -13.85 -34.99 -10.02
CA GLY A 8 -14.24 -33.61 -10.16
C GLY A 8 -13.92 -32.92 -8.83
N LEU A 9 -13.03 -31.93 -8.87
CA LEU A 9 -12.72 -31.07 -7.74
C LEU A 9 -13.95 -30.21 -7.44
N GLY A 10 -14.91 -30.83 -6.81
CA GLY A 10 -16.01 -30.16 -6.14
C GLY A 10 -15.55 -29.81 -4.75
N GLY A 11 -15.14 -28.55 -4.53
CA GLY A 11 -14.84 -27.99 -3.22
C GLY A 11 -13.41 -28.23 -2.74
N ASP A 12 -12.54 -27.27 -3.05
CA ASP A 12 -11.52 -26.71 -2.17
C ASP A 12 -10.50 -27.67 -1.50
N GLU A 13 -9.91 -28.62 -2.20
CA GLU A 13 -8.71 -29.28 -1.70
C GLU A 13 -7.48 -28.39 -1.96
N ILE A 14 -7.22 -27.51 -1.01
CA ILE A 14 -6.00 -26.72 -0.99
C ILE A 14 -4.84 -27.67 -0.67
N PRO A 15 -3.75 -27.70 -1.47
CA PRO A 15 -2.61 -28.56 -1.22
C PRO A 15 -2.05 -28.32 0.19
N ALA A 16 -1.79 -29.41 0.93
CA ALA A 16 -1.25 -29.34 2.29
C ALA A 16 0.12 -28.61 2.33
N GLU A 17 0.86 -28.64 1.24
CA GLU A 17 2.11 -27.91 1.06
C GLU A 17 1.96 -26.41 0.88
N GLY A 18 0.73 -25.91 0.71
CA GLY A 18 0.43 -24.49 0.51
C GLY A 18 0.43 -24.06 -0.95
N LEU A 19 0.02 -22.81 -1.19
CA LEU A 19 -0.14 -22.21 -2.51
C LEU A 19 0.94 -21.14 -2.73
N VAL A 20 1.58 -21.17 -3.90
CA VAL A 20 2.60 -20.17 -4.29
C VAL A 20 1.93 -19.05 -5.06
N LEU A 21 2.19 -17.81 -4.65
CA LEU A 21 1.63 -16.60 -5.21
C LEU A 21 2.74 -15.60 -5.57
N ASN A 22 2.62 -14.96 -6.72
CA ASN A 22 3.48 -13.86 -7.13
C ASN A 22 2.87 -12.53 -6.70
N LEU A 23 3.65 -11.71 -6.00
CA LEU A 23 3.24 -10.39 -5.52
C LEU A 23 3.97 -9.32 -6.32
N GLN A 24 3.22 -8.39 -6.86
CA GLN A 24 3.75 -7.18 -7.50
C GLN A 24 3.37 -5.96 -6.66
N LEU A 25 4.37 -5.28 -6.11
CA LEU A 25 4.16 -3.99 -5.49
C LEU A 25 4.00 -2.94 -6.59
N THR A 26 2.92 -2.15 -6.51
CA THR A 26 2.76 -1.03 -7.43
C THR A 26 3.90 -0.04 -7.18
N ASN A 27 4.65 0.29 -8.20
CA ASN A 27 5.59 1.42 -8.13
C ASN A 27 4.81 2.72 -7.93
N PHE A 28 5.36 3.67 -7.16
CA PHE A 28 4.81 5.02 -7.16
C PHE A 28 4.76 5.52 -8.60
N THR A 29 3.58 5.71 -9.15
CA THR A 29 3.42 6.33 -10.46
C THR A 29 3.93 7.75 -10.33
N LYS A 30 4.99 8.09 -11.09
CA LYS A 30 5.52 9.44 -11.09
C LYS A 30 4.56 10.33 -11.86
N GLN A 31 3.88 11.21 -11.15
CA GLN A 31 3.51 12.49 -11.76
C GLN A 31 4.75 13.37 -11.72
N GLN A 32 5.36 13.59 -12.88
CA GLN A 32 6.59 14.36 -12.96
C GLN A 32 6.34 15.85 -12.94
N ILE A 33 6.83 16.48 -11.88
CA ILE A 33 7.46 17.79 -11.99
C ILE A 33 8.94 17.54 -11.69
N GLY A 34 9.68 16.88 -12.62
CA GLY A 34 11.12 16.56 -12.48
C GLY A 34 11.43 15.12 -12.09
N THR A 35 12.51 14.57 -12.65
CA THR A 35 12.91 13.16 -12.68
C THR A 35 13.56 12.62 -11.40
N ARG A 36 13.29 11.41 -10.94
CA ARG A 36 14.15 10.24 -10.73
C ARG A 36 13.57 9.11 -9.85
N ALA A 37 14.16 7.90 -9.99
CA ALA A 37 13.75 6.65 -9.39
C ALA A 37 13.77 6.66 -7.85
N GLY A 38 12.72 6.13 -7.26
CA GLY A 38 12.58 5.97 -5.81
C GLY A 38 13.37 4.78 -5.27
N ALA A 39 13.66 4.83 -3.98
CA ALA A 39 14.25 3.75 -3.22
C ALA A 39 13.42 2.45 -3.33
N SER A 40 14.10 1.32 -3.33
CA SER A 40 13.48 0.00 -3.22
C SER A 40 12.68 -0.07 -1.93
N GLU A 41 11.39 -0.26 -2.06
CA GLU A 41 10.51 -0.45 -0.91
C GLU A 41 10.64 -1.85 -0.38
N THR A 42 10.60 -1.99 0.94
CA THR A 42 10.83 -3.24 1.63
C THR A 42 9.54 -3.77 2.22
N VAL A 43 9.25 -5.04 2.01
CA VAL A 43 8.22 -5.75 2.77
C VAL A 43 8.86 -6.24 4.08
N LYS A 44 8.34 -5.78 5.21
CA LYS A 44 8.81 -6.12 6.56
C LYS A 44 7.86 -7.04 7.33
N SER A 45 6.62 -7.15 6.86
CA SER A 45 5.62 -8.10 7.36
C SER A 45 4.63 -8.42 6.24
N LEU A 46 4.03 -9.60 6.30
CA LEU A 46 3.02 -10.01 5.33
C LEU A 46 2.01 -10.96 5.96
N TRP A 47 0.75 -10.55 5.96
CA TRP A 47 -0.36 -11.37 6.40
C TRP A 47 -1.23 -11.79 5.22
N ALA A 48 -1.65 -13.05 5.22
CA ALA A 48 -2.80 -13.51 4.43
C ALA A 48 -4.00 -13.60 5.36
N VAL A 49 -5.07 -12.89 5.02
CA VAL A 49 -6.33 -12.86 5.76
C VAL A 49 -7.40 -13.53 4.91
N PHE A 50 -8.08 -14.50 5.47
CA PHE A 50 -8.99 -15.39 4.74
C PHE A 50 -10.44 -15.04 5.04
N TYR A 51 -11.23 -14.89 3.97
CA TYR A 51 -12.65 -14.65 4.05
C TYR A 51 -13.42 -15.69 3.23
N GLY A 52 -14.54 -16.17 3.78
CA GLY A 52 -15.48 -17.07 3.13
C GLY A 52 -16.57 -16.32 2.38
N ASP A 53 -17.71 -17.00 2.21
CA ASP A 53 -18.91 -16.38 1.65
C ASP A 53 -19.37 -15.20 2.51
N ASN A 54 -19.96 -14.19 1.89
CA ASN A 54 -20.41 -12.95 2.57
C ASN A 54 -19.34 -12.26 3.42
N ASN A 55 -18.06 -12.40 3.04
CA ASN A 55 -16.91 -11.85 3.75
C ASN A 55 -16.76 -12.34 5.20
N GLU A 56 -17.23 -13.54 5.48
CA GLU A 56 -17.02 -14.17 6.78
C GLU A 56 -15.52 -14.40 7.03
N TYR A 57 -15.00 -13.90 8.14
CA TYR A 57 -13.62 -14.14 8.52
C TYR A 57 -13.36 -15.62 8.83
N LYS A 58 -12.38 -16.22 8.20
CA LYS A 58 -11.98 -17.62 8.36
C LYS A 58 -10.65 -17.79 9.12
N GLY A 59 -9.82 -16.78 9.16
CA GLY A 59 -8.51 -16.82 9.82
C GLY A 59 -7.49 -15.93 9.15
N LYS A 60 -6.27 -15.93 9.68
CA LYS A 60 -5.11 -15.27 9.08
C LYS A 60 -3.84 -16.09 9.30
N THR A 61 -2.87 -15.93 8.42
CA THR A 61 -1.56 -16.58 8.50
C THR A 61 -0.46 -15.55 8.24
N ASP A 62 0.59 -15.60 9.04
CA ASP A 62 1.84 -14.87 8.74
C ASP A 62 2.57 -15.58 7.61
N CYS A 63 2.76 -14.89 6.49
CA CYS A 63 3.43 -15.39 5.31
C CYS A 63 4.83 -14.79 5.11
N TYR A 64 5.28 -13.92 6.01
CA TYR A 64 6.54 -13.20 5.83
C TYR A 64 7.76 -14.13 5.75
N SER A 65 7.79 -15.19 6.54
CA SER A 65 8.90 -16.16 6.55
C SER A 65 9.06 -16.93 5.22
N THR A 66 8.01 -16.98 4.41
CA THR A 66 8.02 -17.65 3.09
C THR A 66 8.20 -16.67 1.93
N LEU A 67 8.32 -15.38 2.22
CA LEU A 67 8.47 -14.33 1.21
C LEU A 67 9.89 -14.32 0.65
N SER A 68 10.02 -14.30 -0.67
CA SER A 68 11.31 -14.16 -1.36
C SER A 68 11.22 -13.12 -2.46
N GLN A 69 12.16 -12.17 -2.45
CA GLN A 69 12.26 -11.17 -3.51
C GLN A 69 12.90 -11.80 -4.76
N GLN A 70 12.34 -11.51 -5.92
CA GLN A 70 12.83 -11.96 -7.21
C GLN A 70 13.76 -10.91 -7.84
N SER A 71 14.52 -11.32 -8.85
CA SER A 71 15.47 -10.44 -9.54
C SER A 71 14.82 -9.27 -10.29
N ASP A 72 13.54 -9.41 -10.63
CA ASP A 72 12.74 -8.36 -11.31
C ASP A 72 12.07 -7.38 -10.31
N GLY A 73 12.33 -7.54 -9.00
CA GLY A 73 11.76 -6.73 -7.94
C GLY A 73 10.38 -7.20 -7.46
N SER A 74 9.78 -8.20 -8.09
CA SER A 74 8.57 -8.85 -7.59
C SER A 74 8.88 -9.75 -6.39
N TYR A 75 7.85 -10.29 -5.76
CA TYR A 75 7.99 -11.23 -4.67
C TYR A 75 7.25 -12.52 -4.96
N LYS A 76 7.77 -13.63 -4.45
CA LYS A 76 7.04 -14.88 -4.33
C LYS A 76 6.76 -15.16 -2.87
N VAL A 77 5.56 -15.63 -2.56
CA VAL A 77 5.16 -16.03 -1.22
C VAL A 77 4.48 -17.39 -1.29
N LYS A 78 4.67 -18.19 -0.28
CA LYS A 78 3.94 -19.43 -0.06
C LYS A 78 2.91 -19.22 1.04
N ILE A 79 1.63 -19.39 0.70
CA ILE A 79 0.51 -19.28 1.62
C ILE A 79 0.16 -20.68 2.11
N THR A 80 0.26 -20.89 3.42
CA THR A 80 -0.07 -22.16 4.08
C THR A 80 -1.27 -22.00 5.01
N ASN A 81 -1.81 -23.12 5.48
CA ASN A 81 -2.89 -23.14 6.45
C ASN A 81 -4.14 -22.36 6.01
N VAL A 82 -4.47 -22.46 4.74
CA VAL A 82 -5.68 -21.83 4.19
C VAL A 82 -6.91 -22.57 4.76
N PRO A 83 -7.79 -21.87 5.50
CA PRO A 83 -8.96 -22.52 6.09
C PRO A 83 -9.94 -23.02 5.04
N ALA A 84 -10.63 -24.13 5.34
CA ALA A 84 -11.70 -24.63 4.50
C ALA A 84 -12.81 -23.59 4.34
N GLY A 85 -13.39 -23.51 3.13
CA GLY A 85 -14.43 -22.53 2.80
C GLY A 85 -13.93 -21.11 2.57
N THR A 86 -12.61 -20.91 2.44
CA THR A 86 -12.04 -19.62 1.99
C THR A 86 -12.46 -19.36 0.55
N LYS A 87 -12.96 -18.16 0.28
CA LYS A 87 -13.31 -17.66 -1.06
C LYS A 87 -12.37 -16.57 -1.55
N ASN A 88 -11.92 -15.75 -0.64
CA ASN A 88 -11.03 -14.64 -0.93
C ASN A 88 -9.87 -14.59 0.07
N VAL A 89 -8.69 -14.24 -0.44
CA VAL A 89 -7.50 -14.00 0.35
C VAL A 89 -7.11 -12.54 0.18
N HIS A 90 -7.06 -11.82 1.29
CA HIS A 90 -6.55 -10.47 1.34
C HIS A 90 -5.12 -10.50 1.87
N LEU A 91 -4.20 -9.92 1.11
CA LEU A 91 -2.79 -9.81 1.48
C LEU A 91 -2.53 -8.42 2.03
N VAL A 92 -1.95 -8.35 3.20
CA VAL A 92 -1.64 -7.10 3.89
C VAL A 92 -0.16 -7.09 4.25
N ALA A 93 0.59 -6.20 3.61
CA ALA A 93 2.01 -6.01 3.88
C ALA A 93 2.25 -4.77 4.75
N ASN A 94 3.25 -4.85 5.61
CA ASN A 94 3.72 -3.74 6.44
C ASN A 94 2.71 -3.16 7.44
N ALA A 95 1.65 -3.89 7.75
CA ALA A 95 0.71 -3.55 8.81
C ALA A 95 0.96 -4.43 10.04
N SER A 96 2.17 -4.36 10.59
CA SER A 96 2.56 -5.12 11.78
C SER A 96 1.78 -4.71 13.04
N ASP A 97 1.24 -3.52 13.04
CA ASP A 97 0.37 -2.94 14.07
C ASP A 97 -1.11 -3.32 13.91
N MET A 98 -1.45 -4.08 12.84
CA MET A 98 -2.81 -4.55 12.63
C MET A 98 -3.26 -5.44 13.80
N THR A 99 -4.27 -4.98 14.52
CA THR A 99 -4.81 -5.73 15.66
C THR A 99 -5.55 -7.00 15.20
N PRO A 100 -5.69 -8.02 16.06
CA PRO A 100 -6.50 -9.19 15.73
C PRO A 100 -7.95 -8.82 15.36
N SER A 101 -8.54 -7.81 15.98
CA SER A 101 -9.89 -7.34 15.67
C SER A 101 -10.00 -6.71 14.28
N GLU A 102 -8.98 -5.98 13.83
CA GLU A 102 -8.96 -5.42 12.47
C GLU A 102 -8.88 -6.50 11.39
N ALA A 103 -8.27 -7.65 11.68
CA ALA A 103 -8.24 -8.77 10.75
C ALA A 103 -9.55 -9.57 10.71
N GLN A 104 -10.36 -9.54 11.77
CA GLN A 104 -11.56 -10.35 11.86
C GLN A 104 -12.74 -9.82 11.05
N ASP A 105 -12.75 -8.53 10.76
CA ASP A 105 -13.82 -7.88 10.02
C ASP A 105 -13.27 -7.16 8.82
N LEU A 106 -13.75 -7.53 7.63
CA LEU A 106 -13.37 -6.84 6.40
C LEU A 106 -13.70 -5.35 6.47
N GLN A 107 -14.78 -4.98 7.14
CA GLN A 107 -15.12 -3.58 7.37
C GLN A 107 -14.02 -2.85 8.16
N SER A 108 -13.36 -3.52 9.10
CA SER A 108 -12.24 -2.94 9.85
C SER A 108 -11.01 -2.70 8.95
N LEU A 109 -10.76 -3.53 7.95
CA LEU A 109 -9.69 -3.28 6.98
C LEU A 109 -10.00 -2.08 6.07
N THR A 110 -11.27 -1.81 5.80
CA THR A 110 -11.72 -0.68 4.97
C THR A 110 -11.98 0.59 5.76
N ALA A 111 -12.02 0.51 7.09
CA ALA A 111 -12.20 1.66 7.96
C ALA A 111 -10.93 2.49 8.07
N ALA A 112 -11.06 3.81 7.97
CA ALA A 112 -9.94 4.71 8.20
C ALA A 112 -9.64 4.82 9.70
N THR A 113 -8.42 4.44 10.07
CA THR A 113 -7.89 4.58 11.44
C THR A 113 -6.64 5.46 11.44
N GLU A 114 -6.23 5.95 12.61
CA GLU A 114 -5.01 6.74 12.71
C GLU A 114 -3.80 5.88 12.35
N ARG A 115 -3.11 6.28 11.27
CA ARG A 115 -1.90 5.63 10.78
C ARG A 115 -0.90 6.65 10.29
N ALA A 116 0.32 6.51 10.77
CA ALA A 116 1.43 7.31 10.25
C ALA A 116 1.89 6.71 8.91
N PRO A 117 1.91 7.50 7.82
CA PRO A 117 2.42 7.01 6.54
C PRO A 117 3.92 6.71 6.63
N GLN A 118 4.36 5.62 5.98
CA GLN A 118 5.73 5.13 6.01
C GLN A 118 6.34 5.18 4.61
N LEU A 119 7.57 5.70 4.49
CA LEU A 119 8.27 5.78 3.20
C LEU A 119 8.94 4.47 2.79
N ASP A 120 9.61 3.83 3.72
CA ASP A 120 10.47 2.67 3.48
C ASP A 120 9.69 1.34 3.53
N ALA A 121 8.58 1.30 4.22
CA ALA A 121 7.71 0.14 4.35
C ALA A 121 6.24 0.55 4.35
N PRO A 122 5.72 1.09 3.23
CA PRO A 122 4.31 1.50 3.15
C PRO A 122 3.39 0.29 3.31
N ILE A 123 2.25 0.50 3.97
CA ILE A 123 1.20 -0.51 4.00
C ILE A 123 0.73 -0.76 2.57
N CYS A 124 0.69 -2.03 2.18
CA CYS A 124 0.17 -2.44 0.89
C CYS A 124 -0.89 -3.52 1.08
N TRP A 125 -1.91 -3.46 0.24
CA TRP A 125 -3.00 -4.40 0.25
C TRP A 125 -3.28 -4.94 -1.15
N GLY A 126 -3.63 -6.22 -1.24
CA GLY A 126 -4.08 -6.86 -2.47
C GLY A 126 -5.08 -7.97 -2.17
N LYS A 127 -5.89 -8.33 -3.16
CA LYS A 127 -6.90 -9.38 -3.04
C LYS A 127 -6.78 -10.36 -4.18
N ILE A 128 -6.98 -11.64 -3.87
CA ILE A 128 -7.10 -12.70 -4.87
C ILE A 128 -8.21 -13.66 -4.44
N SER A 129 -9.04 -14.12 -5.39
CA SER A 129 -10.00 -15.21 -5.12
C SER A 129 -9.26 -16.54 -5.01
N ILE A 130 -9.85 -17.50 -4.29
CA ILE A 130 -9.27 -18.81 -4.16
C ILE A 130 -9.13 -19.51 -5.52
N ASP A 131 -10.10 -19.33 -6.41
CA ASP A 131 -10.08 -19.93 -7.75
C ASP A 131 -8.86 -19.44 -8.56
N LYS A 132 -8.58 -18.13 -8.51
CA LYS A 132 -7.39 -17.55 -9.16
C LYS A 132 -6.10 -17.97 -8.47
N LEU A 133 -6.11 -18.13 -7.16
CA LEU A 133 -4.94 -18.58 -6.40
C LEU A 133 -4.55 -20.03 -6.74
N LEU A 134 -5.51 -20.86 -7.17
CA LEU A 134 -5.30 -22.25 -7.61
C LEU A 134 -4.84 -22.38 -9.07
N GLU A 135 -4.79 -21.30 -9.85
CA GLU A 135 -4.26 -21.30 -11.19
C GLU A 135 -2.74 -21.56 -11.21
N ALA A 136 -2.20 -21.94 -12.36
CA ALA A 136 -0.79 -22.34 -12.49
C ALA A 136 0.24 -21.26 -12.12
N ASN A 137 -0.06 -19.98 -12.33
CA ASN A 137 0.83 -18.85 -12.02
C ASN A 137 0.05 -17.68 -11.43
N PRO A 138 -0.50 -17.85 -10.23
CA PRO A 138 -1.31 -16.81 -9.64
C PRO A 138 -0.46 -15.56 -9.33
N SER A 139 -1.04 -14.40 -9.55
CA SER A 139 -0.40 -13.13 -9.24
C SER A 139 -1.39 -12.12 -8.68
N VAL A 140 -0.91 -11.23 -7.82
CA VAL A 140 -1.69 -10.13 -7.27
C VAL A 140 -0.87 -8.85 -7.28
N THR A 141 -1.54 -7.75 -7.64
CA THR A 141 -0.98 -6.40 -7.53
C THR A 141 -1.35 -5.83 -6.18
N MET A 142 -0.33 -5.42 -5.43
CA MET A 142 -0.49 -4.81 -4.12
C MET A 142 -0.60 -3.29 -4.25
N LEU A 143 -1.73 -2.73 -3.81
CA LEU A 143 -1.97 -1.29 -3.77
C LEU A 143 -1.38 -0.69 -2.49
N ARG A 144 -0.81 0.50 -2.59
CA ARG A 144 -0.28 1.23 -1.44
C ARG A 144 -1.32 2.11 -0.79
N GLN A 145 -1.26 2.16 0.52
CA GLN A 145 -2.10 3.01 1.36
C GLN A 145 -1.66 4.48 1.38
N CYS A 146 -0.42 4.78 1.05
CA CYS A 146 0.11 6.15 1.11
C CYS A 146 0.81 6.55 -0.18
N ALA A 147 0.94 7.85 -0.39
CA ALA A 147 1.71 8.45 -1.47
C ALA A 147 3.04 9.02 -0.95
N LYS A 148 3.95 9.29 -1.87
CA LYS A 148 5.26 9.90 -1.60
C LYS A 148 5.34 11.23 -2.33
N ILE A 149 5.66 12.29 -1.59
CA ILE A 149 5.99 13.61 -2.14
C ILE A 149 7.49 13.80 -2.01
N SER A 150 8.17 14.10 -3.13
CA SER A 150 9.61 14.37 -3.15
C SER A 150 9.87 15.76 -3.75
N LEU A 151 10.79 16.49 -3.13
CA LEU A 151 11.31 17.75 -3.62
C LEU A 151 12.67 17.50 -4.25
N GLU A 152 12.76 17.74 -5.55
CA GLU A 152 14.03 17.76 -6.28
C GLU A 152 14.26 19.17 -6.83
N ILE A 153 15.47 19.68 -6.69
CA ILE A 153 15.87 20.96 -7.26
C ILE A 153 16.74 20.67 -8.46
N ASP A 154 16.39 21.25 -9.61
CA ASP A 154 17.16 21.09 -10.84
C ASP A 154 18.63 21.47 -10.64
N ASN A 155 19.54 20.67 -11.16
CA ASN A 155 20.98 20.85 -11.01
C ASN A 155 21.46 22.20 -11.54
N SER A 156 20.80 22.76 -12.55
CA SER A 156 21.16 24.05 -13.14
C SER A 156 20.96 25.24 -12.20
N ILE A 157 20.08 25.10 -11.21
CA ILE A 157 19.74 26.13 -10.24
C ILE A 157 20.08 25.77 -8.81
N GLN A 158 20.52 24.54 -8.56
CA GLN A 158 20.74 23.98 -7.22
C GLN A 158 21.71 24.85 -6.38
N SER A 159 22.75 25.41 -6.99
CA SER A 159 23.70 26.27 -6.30
C SER A 159 23.10 27.56 -5.72
N ASN A 160 21.96 27.98 -6.24
CA ASN A 160 21.25 29.17 -5.79
C ASN A 160 20.27 28.88 -4.64
N PHE A 161 19.93 27.60 -4.43
CA PHE A 161 19.00 27.17 -3.40
C PHE A 161 19.74 26.47 -2.27
N THR A 162 19.52 26.91 -1.06
CA THR A 162 20.04 26.26 0.16
C THR A 162 18.93 26.05 1.17
N ASN A 163 19.12 25.07 2.05
CA ASN A 163 18.19 24.74 3.12
C ASN A 163 16.74 24.55 2.60
N ALA A 164 16.61 23.83 1.46
CA ALA A 164 15.31 23.53 0.92
C ALA A 164 14.66 22.39 1.71
N GLY A 165 13.39 22.55 2.06
CA GLY A 165 12.59 21.55 2.72
C GLY A 165 11.12 21.69 2.32
N LEU A 166 10.37 20.62 2.46
CA LEU A 166 8.94 20.61 2.17
C LEU A 166 8.10 20.35 3.42
N TYR A 167 6.96 21.00 3.46
CA TYR A 167 5.94 20.85 4.48
C TYR A 167 4.63 20.46 3.83
N VAL A 168 3.93 19.48 4.37
CA VAL A 168 2.61 19.07 3.90
C VAL A 168 1.58 19.36 4.97
N TYR A 169 0.66 20.27 4.64
CA TYR A 169 -0.47 20.67 5.48
C TYR A 169 -1.75 19.99 5.02
N ASN A 170 -2.72 19.91 5.92
CA ASN A 170 -4.05 19.38 5.64
C ASN A 170 -4.07 17.98 5.07
N MET A 171 -3.08 17.16 5.42
CA MET A 171 -3.09 15.75 5.09
C MET A 171 -4.04 15.01 6.03
N ALA A 172 -4.71 13.97 5.52
CA ALA A 172 -5.52 13.08 6.35
C ALA A 172 -4.66 12.38 7.42
N THR A 173 -5.14 12.36 8.67
CA THR A 173 -4.48 11.67 9.78
C THR A 173 -4.81 10.18 9.79
N LYS A 174 -5.95 9.81 9.18
CA LYS A 174 -6.45 8.44 9.12
C LYS A 174 -6.31 7.88 7.72
N ALA A 175 -6.13 6.58 7.65
CA ALA A 175 -6.11 5.84 6.39
C ALA A 175 -6.61 4.41 6.59
N ALA A 176 -7.23 3.85 5.55
CA ALA A 176 -7.66 2.45 5.54
C ALA A 176 -6.54 1.53 5.02
N ILE A 177 -6.55 0.28 5.42
CA ILE A 177 -5.65 -0.75 4.87
C ILE A 177 -6.11 -1.15 3.48
N ALA A 178 -7.42 -1.39 3.31
CA ALA A 178 -8.04 -1.77 2.05
C ALA A 178 -8.99 -0.67 1.56
N PRO A 179 -9.17 -0.49 0.25
CA PRO A 179 -10.16 0.42 -0.28
C PRO A 179 -11.59 -0.04 0.06
N ALA A 180 -12.52 0.89 0.18
CA ALA A 180 -13.93 0.59 0.48
C ALA A 180 -14.55 -0.31 -0.60
N ASN A 181 -14.25 -0.04 -1.86
CA ASN A 181 -14.54 -0.95 -2.98
C ASN A 181 -13.34 -1.84 -3.28
N TYR A 182 -13.25 -2.98 -2.62
CA TYR A 182 -12.17 -3.95 -2.83
C TYR A 182 -12.44 -4.92 -3.99
N ILE A 183 -13.56 -4.82 -4.67
CA ILE A 183 -13.89 -5.65 -5.85
C ILE A 183 -13.20 -5.07 -7.08
N GLU A 184 -13.44 -3.80 -7.36
CA GLU A 184 -12.81 -3.03 -8.43
C GLU A 184 -12.35 -1.69 -7.84
N PRO A 185 -11.20 -1.64 -7.13
CA PRO A 185 -10.78 -0.43 -6.45
C PRO A 185 -10.48 0.68 -7.45
N THR A 186 -11.17 1.80 -7.26
CA THR A 186 -10.92 3.04 -7.97
C THR A 186 -10.27 4.05 -7.03
N THR A 187 -9.70 5.10 -7.58
CA THR A 187 -9.11 6.19 -6.79
C THR A 187 -10.16 6.96 -5.97
N ASP A 188 -11.44 6.74 -6.24
CA ASP A 188 -12.55 7.42 -5.55
C ASP A 188 -13.09 6.59 -4.36
N ASP A 189 -12.60 5.35 -4.20
CA ASP A 189 -13.01 4.44 -3.12
C ASP A 189 -12.21 4.60 -1.84
N LEU A 190 -11.37 5.60 -1.77
CA LEU A 190 -10.57 5.88 -0.59
C LEU A 190 -11.46 6.40 0.52
N ALA A 191 -11.27 5.84 1.71
CA ALA A 191 -11.97 6.33 2.89
C ALA A 191 -11.59 7.79 3.12
N GLU A 192 -12.51 8.71 2.79
CA GLU A 192 -12.31 10.12 3.08
C GLU A 192 -12.19 10.32 4.58
N SER A 193 -11.05 10.78 5.03
CA SER A 193 -10.91 11.26 6.38
C SER A 193 -11.20 12.76 6.40
N THR A 194 -12.12 13.16 7.23
CA THR A 194 -12.37 14.56 7.56
C THR A 194 -11.36 15.11 8.57
N ASP A 195 -10.62 14.21 9.21
CA ASP A 195 -9.60 14.57 10.19
C ASP A 195 -8.30 14.95 9.46
N LEU A 196 -8.07 16.24 9.35
CA LEU A 196 -6.91 16.79 8.65
C LEU A 196 -5.87 17.32 9.64
N ARG A 197 -4.61 17.10 9.34
CA ARG A 197 -3.48 17.69 10.10
C ARG A 197 -3.25 19.14 9.67
N THR A 198 -3.84 20.09 10.39
CA THR A 198 -3.81 21.51 10.04
C THR A 198 -2.66 22.25 10.72
N ASP A 199 -2.39 21.99 12.00
CA ASP A 199 -1.49 22.79 12.84
C ASP A 199 -0.07 22.23 12.97
N ASN A 200 0.13 20.98 12.55
CA ASN A 200 1.42 20.30 12.63
C ASN A 200 1.72 19.61 11.30
N PRO A 201 2.32 20.31 10.33
CA PRO A 201 2.60 19.74 9.02
C PRO A 201 3.60 18.59 9.09
N LEU A 202 3.52 17.68 8.15
CA LEU A 202 4.56 16.68 7.91
C LEU A 202 5.75 17.31 7.19
N GLY A 203 6.93 16.77 7.44
CA GLY A 203 8.17 17.27 6.85
C GLY A 203 8.75 18.46 7.63
N GLY A 204 9.39 19.37 6.93
CA GLY A 204 9.99 20.56 7.49
C GLY A 204 11.52 20.54 7.53
N GLY A 205 12.10 21.65 7.96
CA GLY A 205 13.57 21.78 8.00
C GLY A 205 14.21 21.62 6.65
N THR A 206 14.95 20.53 6.45
CA THR A 206 15.58 20.12 5.19
C THR A 206 14.99 18.82 4.62
N ALA A 207 13.80 18.43 5.06
CA ALA A 207 13.14 17.24 4.54
C ALA A 207 12.82 17.39 3.05
N THR A 208 13.36 16.52 2.22
CA THR A 208 13.13 16.51 0.77
C THR A 208 12.15 15.46 0.32
N THR A 209 11.72 14.58 1.23
CA THR A 209 10.77 13.52 0.95
C THR A 209 9.84 13.31 2.16
N VAL A 210 8.54 13.19 1.89
CA VAL A 210 7.51 12.97 2.91
C VAL A 210 6.51 11.93 2.42
N ALA A 211 6.16 10.96 3.27
CA ALA A 211 5.02 10.08 3.04
C ALA A 211 3.73 10.77 3.49
N VAL A 212 2.67 10.59 2.74
CA VAL A 212 1.37 11.22 3.00
C VAL A 212 0.26 10.21 2.86
N ASN A 213 -0.71 10.24 3.76
CA ASN A 213 -1.95 9.49 3.59
C ASN A 213 -2.76 10.07 2.44
N GLU A 214 -3.54 9.23 1.79
CA GLU A 214 -4.47 9.70 0.79
C GLU A 214 -5.45 10.71 1.37
N THR A 215 -5.64 11.79 0.66
CA THR A 215 -6.43 12.94 1.11
C THR A 215 -7.26 13.45 -0.05
N SER A 216 -8.51 13.80 0.21
CA SER A 216 -9.42 14.32 -0.80
C SER A 216 -8.81 15.46 -1.61
N ALA A 217 -9.12 15.50 -2.89
CA ALA A 217 -8.61 16.50 -3.82
C ALA A 217 -8.82 17.94 -3.31
N GLY A 218 -7.77 18.74 -3.43
CA GLY A 218 -7.80 20.15 -3.02
C GLY A 218 -7.68 20.42 -1.52
N LYS A 219 -7.54 19.39 -0.68
CA LYS A 219 -7.34 19.56 0.78
C LYS A 219 -5.87 19.68 1.14
N ALA A 220 -5.05 18.74 0.71
CA ALA A 220 -3.63 18.76 1.01
C ALA A 220 -2.92 19.94 0.33
N MET A 221 -1.98 20.53 1.05
CA MET A 221 -1.21 21.68 0.57
C MET A 221 0.28 21.45 0.85
N VAL A 222 1.10 21.60 -0.18
CA VAL A 222 2.56 21.53 -0.08
C VAL A 222 3.14 22.93 -0.06
N ILE A 223 3.98 23.19 0.92
CA ILE A 223 4.79 24.40 1.01
C ILE A 223 6.27 24.00 0.92
N ILE A 224 6.99 24.59 -0.01
CA ILE A 224 8.43 24.48 -0.11
C ILE A 224 9.03 25.71 0.56
N LYS A 225 9.88 25.48 1.57
CA LYS A 225 10.73 26.50 2.16
C LYS A 225 12.12 26.37 1.58
N ALA A 226 12.71 27.46 1.11
CA ALA A 226 14.07 27.46 0.62
C ALA A 226 14.71 28.85 0.75
N LYS A 227 16.05 28.89 0.80
CA LYS A 227 16.79 30.13 0.61
C LYS A 227 17.26 30.23 -0.83
N TYR A 228 16.75 31.21 -1.56
CA TYR A 228 17.22 31.55 -2.89
C TYR A 228 18.13 32.78 -2.81
N LYS A 229 19.39 32.64 -3.26
CA LYS A 229 20.40 33.72 -3.19
C LYS A 229 20.42 34.39 -1.80
N LYS A 230 20.45 33.60 -0.73
CA LYS A 230 20.47 34.01 0.68
C LYS A 230 19.14 34.58 1.23
N ARG A 231 18.08 34.74 0.42
CA ARG A 231 16.76 35.18 0.90
C ARG A 231 15.87 33.96 1.13
N GLU A 232 15.28 33.91 2.30
CA GLU A 232 14.29 32.88 2.62
C GLU A 232 12.99 33.15 1.88
N GLY A 233 12.36 32.11 1.38
CA GLY A 233 11.09 32.18 0.69
C GLY A 233 10.28 30.91 0.92
N TYR A 234 8.96 31.04 0.74
CA TYR A 234 7.98 29.98 0.84
C TYR A 234 7.19 29.90 -0.45
N TYR A 235 7.09 28.70 -1.01
CA TYR A 235 6.41 28.47 -2.28
C TYR A 235 5.29 27.47 -2.07
N LYS A 236 4.05 27.89 -2.33
CA LYS A 236 2.91 26.99 -2.31
C LYS A 236 2.84 26.21 -3.60
N VAL A 237 2.73 24.89 -3.50
CA VAL A 237 2.50 23.98 -4.63
C VAL A 237 1.10 23.41 -4.50
N ALA A 238 0.30 23.60 -5.54
CA ALA A 238 -1.00 22.97 -5.61
C ALA A 238 -0.80 21.51 -6.09
N LEU A 239 -1.46 20.59 -5.40
CA LEU A 239 -1.54 19.19 -5.82
C LEU A 239 -2.82 19.04 -6.62
N TYR A 240 -2.69 18.68 -7.88
CA TYR A 240 -3.82 18.36 -8.75
C TYR A 240 -3.80 16.85 -9.02
N LYS A 241 -4.99 16.28 -9.11
CA LYS A 241 -5.21 14.98 -9.72
C LYS A 241 -5.55 15.27 -11.19
N ASP A 242 -4.77 14.74 -12.12
CA ASP A 242 -5.10 14.70 -13.54
C ASP A 242 -6.04 13.54 -13.81
#